data_ebc8405b8196551972613e39705ca5ac
#
_entry.id   ebc8405b8196551972613e39705ca5ac
#
_cell.length_a   1.000
_cell.length_b   1.000
_cell.length_c   1.000
_cell.angle_alpha   90.00
_cell.angle_beta   90.00
_cell.angle_gamma   90.00
#
_symmetry.space_group_name_H-M   'P 1'
#
loop_
_entity.id
_entity.type
_entity.pdbx_description
1 polymer ?
#
loop_
_entity_poly.entity_id
_entity_poly.type
_entity_poly.pdbx_seq_one_letter_code
_entity_poly.pdbx_strand_id
1 'polypeptide(L)'
;PYSTNFDSIACFDDGSCIPAILGCNNPNAINYNPNANTLQTVGGELDTSFGLGGFFGVNSTAALIFDANEDCILESAVFYAQYQNSIKFEVRDSLGQIIDDTVHAVYPGKQRLTLDFEIPAGQSMRLGIGTQGSFLYRNRANTSYPYSIGDLVTIKTSNSSWWPNQYYYFYYDMIFQKNCEISESYNCVNINDCQDPGD
;
A
#
# COMPACT_ATOMS: atom_id res chain seq x y z
N PRO A 1 2.25 11.34 12.47
CA PRO A 1 3.38 10.78 13.21
C PRO A 1 4.41 10.27 12.20
N TYR A 2 5.55 10.99 12.12
CA TYR A 2 6.66 10.66 11.23
C TYR A 2 7.91 10.32 12.04
N SER A 3 7.73 9.66 13.19
CA SER A 3 8.83 9.21 14.05
C SER A 3 8.73 7.72 14.32
N THR A 4 9.89 7.06 14.41
CA THR A 4 9.98 5.61 14.64
C THR A 4 9.66 5.21 16.08
N ASN A 5 9.70 6.16 17.01
CA ASN A 5 9.40 6.00 18.44
C ASN A 5 8.15 6.79 18.88
N PHE A 6 7.21 7.02 17.95
CA PHE A 6 5.95 7.71 18.25
C PHE A 6 5.12 6.94 19.29
N ASP A 7 4.74 7.59 20.37
CA ASP A 7 3.82 7.07 21.37
C ASP A 7 2.53 7.90 21.36
N SER A 8 1.43 7.28 20.96
CA SER A 8 0.11 7.92 20.84
C SER A 8 -0.55 8.25 22.19
N ILE A 9 -0.03 7.72 23.30
CA ILE A 9 -0.52 7.96 24.66
C ILE A 9 0.35 8.95 25.44
N ALA A 10 1.46 9.41 24.86
CA ALA A 10 2.29 10.42 25.46
C ALA A 10 1.52 11.73 25.66
N CYS A 11 1.50 12.26 26.88
CA CYS A 11 0.80 13.50 27.22
C CYS A 11 1.65 14.76 26.95
N PHE A 12 2.92 14.60 26.65
CA PHE A 12 3.88 15.68 26.46
C PHE A 12 4.96 15.28 25.45
N ASP A 13 5.31 16.19 24.56
CA ASP A 13 6.44 16.03 23.64
C ASP A 13 7.72 16.52 24.35
N ASP A 14 8.62 15.60 24.67
CA ASP A 14 9.92 15.88 25.30
C ASP A 14 11.05 16.11 24.28
N GLY A 15 10.73 16.13 22.99
CA GLY A 15 11.69 16.29 21.89
C GLY A 15 12.50 15.03 21.59
N SER A 16 12.16 13.88 22.16
CA SER A 16 12.87 12.60 21.93
C SER A 16 12.42 11.88 20.67
N CYS A 17 11.51 12.46 19.88
CA CYS A 17 11.02 11.86 18.64
C CYS A 17 12.15 11.68 17.62
N ILE A 18 12.31 10.45 17.17
CA ILE A 18 13.27 10.08 16.12
C ILE A 18 12.56 10.15 14.75
N PRO A 19 12.94 11.09 13.86
CA PRO A 19 12.33 11.17 12.54
C PRO A 19 12.44 9.84 11.78
N ALA A 20 11.34 9.42 11.15
CA ALA A 20 11.36 8.26 10.26
C ALA A 20 12.09 8.61 8.96
N ILE A 21 13.12 7.85 8.63
CA ILE A 21 13.87 7.93 7.37
C ILE A 21 13.63 6.62 6.63
N LEU A 22 12.78 6.69 5.62
CA LEU A 22 12.41 5.54 4.80
C LEU A 22 13.59 5.13 3.92
N GLY A 23 13.86 3.84 3.84
CA GLY A 23 14.90 3.31 2.98
C GLY A 23 15.32 1.90 3.37
N CYS A 24 16.07 1.25 2.48
CA CYS A 24 16.67 -0.05 2.79
C CYS A 24 17.88 0.12 3.71
N ASN A 25 17.83 -0.49 4.89
CA ASN A 25 18.93 -0.49 5.86
C ASN A 25 19.79 -1.77 5.82
N ASN A 26 19.60 -2.63 4.80
CA ASN A 26 20.43 -3.80 4.58
C ASN A 26 21.71 -3.40 3.80
N PRO A 27 22.92 -3.50 4.40
CA PRO A 27 24.15 -3.08 3.73
C PRO A 27 24.52 -3.89 2.47
N ASN A 28 23.89 -5.04 2.27
CA ASN A 28 24.08 -5.87 1.08
C ASN A 28 23.10 -5.54 -0.07
N ALA A 29 22.20 -4.61 0.14
CA ALA A 29 21.26 -4.20 -0.88
C ALA A 29 21.85 -3.14 -1.81
N ILE A 30 21.48 -3.19 -3.10
CA ILE A 30 21.90 -2.21 -4.11
C ILE A 30 21.38 -0.81 -3.75
N ASN A 31 20.16 -0.75 -3.22
CA ASN A 31 19.50 0.49 -2.80
C ASN A 31 19.70 0.80 -1.30
N TYR A 32 20.82 0.37 -0.73
CA TYR A 32 21.19 0.63 0.68
C TYR A 32 21.22 2.12 1.00
N ASN A 33 20.55 2.51 2.08
CA ASN A 33 20.61 3.84 2.66
C ASN A 33 21.10 3.74 4.13
N PRO A 34 22.33 4.17 4.46
CA PRO A 34 22.88 4.05 5.81
C PRO A 34 22.13 4.90 6.83
N ASN A 35 21.36 5.90 6.41
CA ASN A 35 20.56 6.75 7.27
C ASN A 35 19.14 6.22 7.51
N ALA A 36 18.72 5.19 6.76
CA ALA A 36 17.39 4.64 6.90
C ALA A 36 17.22 3.95 8.25
N ASN A 37 16.08 4.19 8.88
CA ASN A 37 15.70 3.57 10.15
C ASN A 37 14.33 2.90 10.09
N THR A 38 13.66 2.93 8.94
CA THR A 38 12.42 2.21 8.68
C THR A 38 12.32 1.81 7.21
N LEU A 39 11.73 0.64 6.98
CA LEU A 39 11.31 0.17 5.65
C LEU A 39 9.86 0.56 5.35
N GLN A 40 9.08 0.95 6.37
CA GLN A 40 7.65 1.16 6.28
C GLN A 40 7.27 2.64 6.25
N THR A 41 6.24 2.94 5.49
CA THR A 41 5.54 4.22 5.51
C THR A 41 4.03 3.98 5.56
N VAL A 42 3.32 4.92 6.18
CA VAL A 42 1.87 4.85 6.37
C VAL A 42 1.20 6.00 5.65
N GLY A 43 0.04 5.75 5.07
CA GLY A 43 -0.72 6.83 4.44
C GLY A 43 -2.07 6.43 3.86
N GLY A 44 -2.61 7.33 3.05
CA GLY A 44 -4.02 7.35 2.70
C GLY A 44 -4.85 7.91 3.84
N GLU A 45 -6.17 7.77 3.77
CA GLU A 45 -7.05 8.16 4.88
C GLU A 45 -6.91 7.18 6.04
N LEU A 46 -6.83 7.71 7.26
CA LEU A 46 -6.61 6.88 8.47
C LEU A 46 -7.86 6.05 8.83
N ASP A 47 -9.04 6.64 8.62
CA ASP A 47 -10.30 6.00 8.95
C ASP A 47 -11.47 6.63 8.16
N THR A 48 -12.68 6.25 8.49
CA THR A 48 -13.90 6.69 7.81
C THR A 48 -14.45 8.03 8.27
N SER A 49 -13.83 8.72 9.24
CA SER A 49 -14.39 9.90 9.92
C SER A 49 -14.23 11.21 9.13
N PHE A 50 -13.35 11.25 8.11
CA PHE A 50 -13.05 12.47 7.36
C PHE A 50 -14.21 13.00 6.50
N GLY A 51 -15.23 12.19 6.22
CA GLY A 51 -16.35 12.61 5.39
C GLY A 51 -17.54 11.65 5.40
N LEU A 52 -18.61 12.07 4.75
CA LEU A 52 -19.78 11.21 4.58
C LEU A 52 -19.42 9.95 3.79
N GLY A 53 -20.00 8.83 4.20
CA GLY A 53 -19.77 7.55 3.54
C GLY A 53 -20.88 6.56 3.80
N GLY A 54 -20.60 5.29 3.52
CA GLY A 54 -21.50 4.18 3.74
C GLY A 54 -20.99 2.88 3.13
N PHE A 55 -21.62 1.79 3.54
CA PHE A 55 -21.32 0.48 2.99
C PHE A 55 -21.78 0.36 1.55
N PHE A 56 -20.94 -0.20 0.70
CA PHE A 56 -21.15 -0.25 -0.74
C PHE A 56 -20.95 -1.67 -1.27
N GLY A 57 -22.01 -2.25 -1.78
CA GLY A 57 -22.03 -3.65 -2.17
C GLY A 57 -22.17 -3.93 -3.67
N VAL A 58 -22.36 -2.89 -4.49
CA VAL A 58 -22.92 -3.10 -5.84
C VAL A 58 -21.85 -3.28 -6.90
N ASN A 59 -20.58 -2.93 -6.65
CA ASN A 59 -19.57 -2.88 -7.70
C ASN A 59 -18.22 -3.46 -7.27
N SER A 60 -17.81 -4.55 -7.90
CA SER A 60 -16.48 -5.18 -7.73
C SER A 60 -15.36 -4.46 -8.49
N THR A 61 -15.66 -3.42 -9.27
CA THR A 61 -14.64 -2.69 -10.05
C THR A 61 -14.23 -1.37 -9.40
N ALA A 62 -14.82 -1.01 -8.26
CA ALA A 62 -14.48 0.21 -7.54
C ALA A 62 -13.04 0.13 -6.99
N ALA A 63 -12.23 1.15 -7.29
CA ALA A 63 -10.82 1.15 -6.96
C ALA A 63 -10.28 2.56 -6.71
N LEU A 64 -9.21 2.66 -5.93
CA LEU A 64 -8.31 3.80 -5.90
C LEU A 64 -7.37 3.72 -7.10
N ILE A 65 -7.05 4.86 -7.71
CA ILE A 65 -6.06 4.97 -8.78
C ILE A 65 -4.79 5.57 -8.18
N PHE A 66 -3.67 4.89 -8.39
CA PHE A 66 -2.40 5.28 -7.80
C PHE A 66 -1.22 5.09 -8.76
N ASP A 67 -0.11 5.76 -8.44
CA ASP A 67 1.20 5.53 -9.02
C ASP A 67 2.12 4.94 -7.95
N ALA A 68 2.91 3.93 -8.30
CA ALA A 68 4.05 3.47 -7.52
C ALA A 68 5.33 3.99 -8.17
N ASN A 69 6.12 4.76 -7.43
CA ASN A 69 7.33 5.41 -7.94
C ASN A 69 8.51 4.42 -8.03
N GLU A 70 8.47 3.37 -7.22
CA GLU A 70 9.42 2.26 -7.20
C GLU A 70 8.71 0.98 -6.77
N ASP A 71 9.35 -0.16 -6.92
CA ASP A 71 8.82 -1.44 -6.47
C ASP A 71 8.63 -1.42 -4.95
N CYS A 72 7.45 -1.82 -4.50
CA CYS A 72 7.08 -1.80 -3.09
C CYS A 72 6.10 -2.91 -2.73
N ILE A 73 5.89 -3.10 -1.43
CA ILE A 73 4.90 -4.04 -0.90
C ILE A 73 3.80 -3.24 -0.19
N LEU A 74 2.53 -3.46 -0.54
CA LEU A 74 1.42 -3.08 0.31
C LEU A 74 1.22 -4.17 1.36
N GLU A 75 1.83 -3.97 2.53
CA GLU A 75 1.81 -4.94 3.62
C GLU A 75 0.41 -5.14 4.17
N SER A 76 -0.28 -4.06 4.51
CA SER A 76 -1.59 -4.13 5.13
C SER A 76 -2.43 -2.87 4.93
N ALA A 77 -3.75 -3.01 5.13
CA ALA A 77 -4.68 -1.89 5.18
C ALA A 77 -5.81 -2.16 6.17
N VAL A 78 -6.51 -1.10 6.56
CA VAL A 78 -7.71 -1.17 7.39
C VAL A 78 -8.96 -1.17 6.51
N PHE A 79 -9.89 -2.06 6.84
CA PHE A 79 -11.19 -2.19 6.18
C PHE A 79 -12.33 -2.15 7.19
N TYR A 80 -13.48 -1.71 6.73
CA TYR A 80 -14.71 -1.71 7.49
C TYR A 80 -15.77 -2.48 6.71
N ALA A 81 -16.25 -3.59 7.26
CA ALA A 81 -17.26 -4.43 6.63
C ALA A 81 -18.60 -4.37 7.36
N GLN A 82 -19.70 -4.44 6.61
CA GLN A 82 -21.05 -4.50 7.18
C GLN A 82 -21.43 -5.91 7.61
N TYR A 83 -21.01 -6.90 6.85
CA TYR A 83 -21.36 -8.30 7.03
C TYR A 83 -20.14 -9.19 6.98
N GLN A 84 -20.25 -10.40 7.53
CA GLN A 84 -19.26 -11.44 7.30
C GLN A 84 -19.28 -11.84 5.81
N ASN A 85 -18.12 -11.89 5.19
CA ASN A 85 -17.97 -12.24 3.78
C ASN A 85 -16.57 -12.81 3.50
N SER A 86 -16.40 -13.42 2.34
CA SER A 86 -15.08 -13.74 1.77
C SER A 86 -14.82 -12.77 0.64
N ILE A 87 -13.81 -11.92 0.79
CA ILE A 87 -13.51 -10.85 -0.15
C ILE A 87 -12.15 -11.08 -0.79
N LYS A 88 -12.14 -11.00 -2.11
CA LYS A 88 -10.91 -10.95 -2.91
C LYS A 88 -10.47 -9.50 -3.01
N PHE A 89 -9.33 -9.18 -2.42
CA PHE A 89 -8.62 -7.91 -2.57
C PHE A 89 -7.62 -8.06 -3.70
N GLU A 90 -7.40 -7.00 -4.49
CA GLU A 90 -6.56 -7.09 -5.67
C GLU A 90 -5.90 -5.76 -6.02
N VAL A 91 -4.71 -5.86 -6.58
CA VAL A 91 -4.02 -4.77 -7.26
C VAL A 91 -3.93 -5.09 -8.76
N ARG A 92 -4.17 -4.09 -9.60
CA ARG A 92 -4.19 -4.21 -11.06
C ARG A 92 -3.32 -3.14 -11.69
N ASP A 93 -2.80 -3.44 -12.85
CA ASP A 93 -2.12 -2.46 -13.70
C ASP A 93 -3.11 -1.44 -14.32
N SER A 94 -2.58 -0.51 -15.10
CA SER A 94 -3.36 0.52 -15.80
C SER A 94 -4.33 -0.07 -16.84
N LEU A 95 -4.05 -1.25 -17.37
CA LEU A 95 -4.89 -1.97 -18.34
C LEU A 95 -5.97 -2.81 -17.65
N GLY A 96 -5.89 -2.94 -16.30
CA GLY A 96 -6.83 -3.72 -15.50
C GLY A 96 -6.45 -5.20 -15.36
N GLN A 97 -5.23 -5.60 -15.74
CA GLN A 97 -4.72 -6.93 -15.46
C GLN A 97 -4.34 -7.05 -13.99
N ILE A 98 -4.66 -8.18 -13.37
CA ILE A 98 -4.30 -8.45 -11.97
C ILE A 98 -2.78 -8.60 -11.89
N ILE A 99 -2.15 -7.80 -11.01
CA ILE A 99 -0.75 -7.90 -10.63
C ILE A 99 -0.63 -8.90 -9.49
N ASP A 100 -1.46 -8.70 -8.45
CA ASP A 100 -1.48 -9.55 -7.25
C ASP A 100 -2.86 -9.55 -6.62
N ASP A 101 -3.22 -10.63 -5.90
CA ASP A 101 -4.49 -10.74 -5.22
C ASP A 101 -4.45 -11.69 -4.02
N THR A 102 -5.32 -11.44 -3.05
CA THR A 102 -5.51 -12.32 -1.89
C THR A 102 -6.98 -12.37 -1.48
N VAL A 103 -7.37 -13.46 -0.83
CA VAL A 103 -8.75 -13.65 -0.34
C VAL A 103 -8.76 -13.70 1.18
N HIS A 104 -9.54 -12.82 1.80
CA HIS A 104 -9.71 -12.77 3.25
C HIS A 104 -11.17 -12.99 3.66
N ALA A 105 -11.36 -13.73 4.73
CA ALA A 105 -12.61 -13.68 5.49
C ALA A 105 -12.67 -12.36 6.25
N VAL A 106 -13.71 -11.57 6.02
CA VAL A 106 -13.98 -10.33 6.74
C VAL A 106 -15.18 -10.49 7.65
N TYR A 107 -15.17 -9.76 8.76
CA TYR A 107 -16.23 -9.74 9.75
C TYR A 107 -16.78 -8.33 9.93
N PRO A 108 -18.00 -8.15 10.47
CA PRO A 108 -18.56 -6.82 10.70
C PRO A 108 -17.66 -5.95 11.56
N GLY A 109 -17.46 -4.69 11.15
CA GLY A 109 -16.67 -3.69 11.87
C GLY A 109 -15.31 -3.40 11.23
N LYS A 110 -14.44 -2.76 12.03
CA LYS A 110 -13.09 -2.37 11.65
C LYS A 110 -12.12 -3.54 11.82
N GLN A 111 -11.29 -3.77 10.81
CA GLN A 111 -10.23 -4.78 10.87
C GLN A 111 -9.04 -4.38 10.00
N ARG A 112 -7.81 -4.67 10.44
CA ARG A 112 -6.61 -4.60 9.62
C ARG A 112 -6.38 -5.97 9.01
N LEU A 113 -6.11 -6.01 7.71
CA LEU A 113 -5.79 -7.22 6.97
C LEU A 113 -4.37 -7.09 6.40
N THR A 114 -3.59 -8.14 6.54
CA THR A 114 -2.32 -8.30 5.85
C THR A 114 -2.59 -8.71 4.42
N LEU A 115 -2.02 -8.01 3.47
CA LEU A 115 -2.24 -8.22 2.04
C LEU A 115 -0.98 -8.74 1.36
N ASP A 116 0.19 -8.20 1.74
CA ASP A 116 1.52 -8.49 1.22
C ASP A 116 1.61 -8.42 -0.32
N PHE A 117 0.90 -7.45 -0.92
CA PHE A 117 0.90 -7.28 -2.37
C PHE A 117 2.25 -6.78 -2.87
N GLU A 118 2.88 -7.53 -3.76
CA GLU A 118 4.06 -7.11 -4.50
C GLU A 118 3.63 -6.18 -5.64
N ILE A 119 4.03 -4.92 -5.55
CA ILE A 119 3.63 -3.87 -6.48
C ILE A 119 4.86 -3.36 -7.23
N PRO A 120 4.98 -3.61 -8.54
CA PRO A 120 6.05 -3.05 -9.34
C PRO A 120 5.85 -1.54 -9.53
N ALA A 121 6.93 -0.82 -9.83
CA ALA A 121 6.85 0.57 -10.25
C ALA A 121 5.91 0.72 -11.46
N GLY A 122 5.02 1.72 -11.41
CA GLY A 122 4.04 1.88 -12.48
C GLY A 122 3.06 3.02 -12.23
N GLN A 123 2.35 3.41 -13.28
CA GLN A 123 1.40 4.51 -13.23
C GLN A 123 -0.04 4.07 -13.46
N SER A 124 -0.97 4.81 -12.84
CA SER A 124 -2.41 4.62 -13.00
C SER A 124 -2.89 3.20 -12.69
N MET A 125 -2.21 2.56 -11.76
CA MET A 125 -2.61 1.25 -11.22
C MET A 125 -3.88 1.39 -10.38
N ARG A 126 -4.50 0.26 -10.08
CA ARG A 126 -5.79 0.20 -9.40
C ARG A 126 -5.69 -0.67 -8.17
N LEU A 127 -6.10 -0.13 -7.04
CA LEU A 127 -6.23 -0.88 -5.78
C LEU A 127 -7.71 -1.03 -5.47
N GLY A 128 -8.22 -2.24 -5.53
CA GLY A 128 -9.65 -2.53 -5.47
C GLY A 128 -9.99 -3.92 -4.95
N ILE A 129 -11.15 -4.39 -5.33
CA ILE A 129 -11.67 -5.71 -4.93
C ILE A 129 -12.23 -6.45 -6.14
N GLY A 130 -12.11 -7.79 -6.15
CA GLY A 130 -12.66 -8.67 -7.17
C GLY A 130 -14.03 -9.27 -6.78
N THR A 131 -14.54 -9.01 -5.58
CA THR A 131 -15.77 -9.61 -5.06
C THR A 131 -16.95 -8.67 -5.23
N GLN A 132 -18.02 -9.16 -5.90
CA GLN A 132 -19.30 -8.48 -5.97
C GLN A 132 -20.05 -8.63 -4.64
N GLY A 133 -20.79 -7.60 -4.21
CA GLY A 133 -21.52 -7.67 -2.96
C GLY A 133 -20.63 -7.60 -1.71
N SER A 134 -19.53 -6.86 -1.77
CA SER A 134 -18.56 -6.81 -0.68
C SER A 134 -19.05 -6.14 0.58
N PHE A 135 -19.93 -5.12 0.46
CA PHE A 135 -20.42 -4.29 1.57
C PHE A 135 -19.29 -3.73 2.45
N LEU A 136 -18.18 -3.37 1.81
CA LEU A 136 -17.13 -2.58 2.45
C LEU A 136 -17.52 -1.11 2.49
N TYR A 137 -17.04 -0.40 3.51
CA TYR A 137 -17.29 1.03 3.67
C TYR A 137 -16.45 1.84 2.67
N ARG A 138 -17.05 2.87 2.10
CA ARG A 138 -16.38 3.91 1.31
C ARG A 138 -16.82 5.29 1.77
N ASN A 139 -15.95 6.28 1.66
CA ASN A 139 -16.35 7.68 1.77
C ASN A 139 -16.74 8.23 0.38
N ARG A 140 -17.60 9.26 0.40
CA ARG A 140 -18.15 9.92 -0.80
C ARG A 140 -18.08 11.44 -0.73
N ALA A 141 -17.29 11.97 0.18
CA ALA A 141 -17.08 13.41 0.36
C ALA A 141 -15.80 13.67 1.14
N ASN A 142 -15.28 14.89 1.01
CA ASN A 142 -14.13 15.42 1.74
C ASN A 142 -12.80 14.68 1.48
N THR A 143 -12.68 14.02 0.33
CA THR A 143 -11.38 13.48 -0.10
C THR A 143 -10.43 14.62 -0.48
N SER A 144 -9.14 14.44 -0.21
CA SER A 144 -8.11 15.45 -0.45
C SER A 144 -6.99 14.92 -1.36
N TYR A 145 -7.38 14.34 -2.51
CA TYR A 145 -6.41 13.84 -3.48
C TYR A 145 -5.46 14.94 -4.01
N PRO A 146 -4.18 14.60 -4.29
CA PRO A 146 -3.55 13.31 -4.11
C PRO A 146 -3.08 13.05 -2.68
N TYR A 147 -3.00 11.77 -2.29
CA TYR A 147 -2.36 11.35 -1.03
C TYR A 147 -0.98 10.79 -1.35
N SER A 148 0.06 11.45 -0.86
CA SER A 148 1.43 10.93 -0.93
C SER A 148 1.72 10.04 0.26
N ILE A 149 2.27 8.86 0.00
CA ILE A 149 2.64 7.86 1.01
C ILE A 149 4.14 7.65 0.94
N GLY A 150 4.86 8.42 1.73
CA GLY A 150 6.31 8.57 1.57
C GLY A 150 6.67 8.97 0.14
N ASP A 151 7.80 8.49 -0.33
CA ASP A 151 8.22 8.63 -1.73
C ASP A 151 7.78 7.43 -2.59
N LEU A 152 7.11 6.43 -1.99
CA LEU A 152 6.77 5.16 -2.64
C LEU A 152 5.53 5.27 -3.52
N VAL A 153 4.44 5.83 -3.00
CA VAL A 153 3.12 5.76 -3.63
C VAL A 153 2.41 7.10 -3.60
N THR A 154 1.70 7.39 -4.68
CA THR A 154 0.78 8.53 -4.75
C THR A 154 -0.60 8.06 -5.18
N ILE A 155 -1.60 8.15 -4.28
CA ILE A 155 -2.99 7.87 -4.62
C ILE A 155 -3.57 9.13 -5.27
N LYS A 156 -3.90 9.05 -6.56
CA LYS A 156 -4.29 10.21 -7.37
C LYS A 156 -5.77 10.53 -7.30
N THR A 157 -6.61 9.50 -7.26
CA THR A 157 -8.06 9.65 -7.38
C THR A 157 -8.75 8.29 -7.18
N SER A 158 -10.05 8.22 -7.38
CA SER A 158 -10.79 6.96 -7.55
C SER A 158 -11.16 6.73 -9.02
N ASN A 159 -11.57 5.53 -9.36
CA ASN A 159 -12.04 5.19 -10.70
C ASN A 159 -13.53 5.49 -10.93
N SER A 160 -14.16 6.30 -10.09
CA SER A 160 -15.55 6.72 -10.29
C SER A 160 -15.69 7.55 -11.57
N SER A 161 -16.59 7.15 -12.47
CA SER A 161 -16.80 7.85 -13.74
C SER A 161 -17.40 9.26 -13.60
N TRP A 162 -18.15 9.53 -12.52
CA TRP A 162 -18.87 10.79 -12.35
C TRP A 162 -18.19 11.74 -11.37
N TRP A 163 -17.61 11.21 -10.28
CA TRP A 163 -17.00 12.00 -9.21
C TRP A 163 -15.72 11.33 -8.70
N PRO A 164 -14.67 11.25 -9.53
CA PRO A 164 -13.44 10.52 -9.17
C PRO A 164 -12.77 11.09 -7.92
N ASN A 165 -12.85 12.40 -7.71
CA ASN A 165 -12.24 13.08 -6.56
C ASN A 165 -13.17 13.21 -5.34
N GLN A 166 -14.33 12.54 -5.34
CA GLN A 166 -15.23 12.54 -4.18
C GLN A 166 -15.28 11.20 -3.46
N TYR A 167 -14.93 10.11 -4.14
CA TYR A 167 -15.00 8.78 -3.56
C TYR A 167 -13.64 8.31 -3.11
N TYR A 168 -13.61 7.69 -1.92
CA TYR A 168 -12.46 6.96 -1.39
C TYR A 168 -12.87 5.52 -1.12
N TYR A 169 -12.25 4.56 -1.83
CA TYR A 169 -12.67 3.17 -1.83
C TYR A 169 -11.78 2.32 -0.94
N PHE A 170 -12.34 1.84 0.13
CA PHE A 170 -12.08 0.68 0.97
C PHE A 170 -10.76 0.66 1.75
N TYR A 171 -9.64 1.11 1.20
CA TYR A 171 -8.30 0.92 1.75
C TYR A 171 -7.91 2.11 2.63
N TYR A 172 -8.06 1.95 3.94
CA TYR A 172 -7.70 2.98 4.93
C TYR A 172 -6.40 2.59 5.62
N ASP A 173 -5.68 3.57 6.17
CA ASP A 173 -4.51 3.38 7.03
C ASP A 173 -3.57 2.32 6.45
N MET A 174 -3.15 2.53 5.20
CA MET A 174 -2.29 1.61 4.45
C MET A 174 -0.86 1.67 4.95
N ILE A 175 -0.22 0.50 5.07
CA ILE A 175 1.20 0.38 5.36
C ILE A 175 1.89 -0.13 4.10
N PHE A 176 2.79 0.67 3.56
CA PHE A 176 3.66 0.28 2.46
C PHE A 176 5.08 0.03 2.96
N GLN A 177 5.74 -0.93 2.36
CA GLN A 177 7.13 -1.28 2.64
C GLN A 177 7.97 -1.10 1.38
N LYS A 178 9.15 -0.49 1.57
CA LYS A 178 10.16 -0.39 0.53
C LYS A 178 10.90 -1.70 0.36
N ASN A 179 11.09 -2.14 -0.88
CA ASN A 179 11.89 -3.32 -1.17
C ASN A 179 13.38 -3.04 -1.01
N CYS A 180 14.09 -4.00 -0.37
CA CYS A 180 15.54 -4.06 -0.40
C CYS A 180 15.98 -4.89 -1.62
N GLU A 181 16.55 -4.24 -2.62
CA GLU A 181 17.09 -4.89 -3.80
C GLU A 181 18.40 -5.60 -3.45
N ILE A 182 18.34 -6.90 -3.21
CA ILE A 182 19.55 -7.70 -3.00
C ILE A 182 20.07 -8.10 -4.38
N SER A 183 21.32 -7.72 -4.71
CA SER A 183 21.97 -8.28 -5.90
C SER A 183 22.00 -9.80 -5.74
N GLU A 184 21.46 -10.53 -6.71
CA GLU A 184 21.76 -11.95 -6.80
C GLU A 184 23.30 -12.05 -6.95
N SER A 185 23.98 -12.40 -5.87
CA SER A 185 25.37 -12.80 -5.99
C SER A 185 25.34 -14.11 -6.77
N TYR A 186 25.71 -14.05 -8.03
CA TYR A 186 26.13 -15.27 -8.74
C TYR A 186 27.28 -15.85 -7.94
N ASN A 187 26.98 -16.82 -7.10
CA ASN A 187 28.00 -17.65 -6.50
C ASN A 187 28.61 -18.44 -7.67
N CYS A 188 29.65 -17.90 -8.28
CA CYS A 188 30.55 -18.68 -9.12
C CYS A 188 31.16 -19.73 -8.22
N VAL A 189 30.57 -20.91 -8.18
CA VAL A 189 31.01 -22.05 -7.36
C VAL A 189 32.35 -22.59 -7.84
N ASN A 190 32.82 -22.14 -9.03
CA ASN A 190 34.11 -22.53 -9.62
C ASN A 190 34.61 -21.44 -10.57
N ILE A 191 35.89 -21.03 -10.45
CA ILE A 191 36.52 -20.04 -11.31
C ILE A 191 36.45 -20.42 -12.81
N ASN A 192 36.26 -21.70 -13.11
CA ASN A 192 36.13 -22.22 -14.47
C ASN A 192 34.72 -22.11 -15.06
N ASP A 193 33.71 -21.75 -14.28
CA ASP A 193 32.31 -21.57 -14.73
C ASP A 193 32.00 -20.12 -15.15
N CYS A 194 32.92 -19.21 -14.90
CA CYS A 194 32.84 -17.81 -15.33
C CYS A 194 33.59 -17.62 -16.68
N GLN A 195 33.23 -18.37 -17.70
CA GLN A 195 33.69 -18.05 -19.06
C GLN A 195 32.84 -16.91 -19.58
N ASP A 196 33.54 -15.82 -20.00
CA ASP A 196 32.94 -14.69 -20.71
C ASP A 196 32.24 -15.25 -21.96
N PRO A 197 30.93 -15.03 -22.15
CA PRO A 197 30.22 -15.47 -23.36
C PRO A 197 30.64 -14.73 -24.64
N GLY A 198 31.75 -14.01 -24.61
CA GLY A 198 32.29 -13.17 -25.71
C GLY A 198 33.58 -13.63 -26.37
N ASP A 199 34.15 -14.82 -26.06
CA ASP A 199 35.30 -15.40 -26.80
C ASP A 199 34.86 -16.49 -27.78
#